data_94350866536f914183d0c62f0ed96815
#
_entry.id   94350866536f914183d0c62f0ed96815
#
_cell.length_a   1.000
_cell.length_b   1.000
_cell.length_c   1.000
_cell.angle_alpha   90.00
_cell.angle_beta   90.00
_cell.angle_gamma   90.00
#
_symmetry.space_group_name_H-M   'P 1'
#
loop_
_entity.id
_entity.type
_entity.pdbx_description
1 polymer ?
#
loop_
_entity_poly.entity_id
_entity_poly.type
_entity_poly.pdbx_seq_one_letter_code
_entity_poly.pdbx_strand_id
1 'polypeptide(L)'
;MTKAEQLVKLLIEKKYTVSFAESCTGGKMAARIVDVPDASKVLNASIVTYANEAKMKYANVSKDTLKQYGAVSENTAREMAEGVAKANNADVAAGISGIAG
;
A
#
# COMPACT_ATOMS: atom_id res chain seq x y z
N MET A 1 19.38 -11.00 7.76
CA MET A 1 18.55 -10.38 6.71
C MET A 1 17.24 -9.88 7.32
N THR A 2 16.89 -8.62 7.13
CA THR A 2 15.64 -8.07 7.62
C THR A 2 14.45 -8.59 6.83
N LYS A 3 13.24 -8.38 7.35
CA LYS A 3 12.01 -8.74 6.64
C LYS A 3 11.88 -7.96 5.31
N ALA A 4 12.27 -6.68 5.33
CA ALA A 4 12.25 -5.87 4.11
C ALA A 4 13.21 -6.41 3.06
N GLU A 5 14.42 -6.79 3.46
CA GLU A 5 15.38 -7.39 2.56
C GLU A 5 14.90 -8.73 1.99
N GLN A 6 14.29 -9.56 2.84
CA GLN A 6 13.70 -10.83 2.42
C GLN A 6 12.60 -10.62 1.37
N LEU A 7 11.72 -9.63 1.61
CA LEU A 7 10.64 -9.31 0.69
C LEU A 7 11.17 -8.85 -0.66
N VAL A 8 12.11 -7.90 -0.65
CA VAL A 8 12.68 -7.38 -1.90
C VAL A 8 13.33 -8.50 -2.70
N LYS A 9 14.11 -9.35 -2.03
CA LYS A 9 14.77 -10.49 -2.68
C LYS A 9 13.75 -11.43 -3.32
N LEU A 10 12.70 -11.77 -2.60
CA LEU A 10 11.65 -12.65 -3.08
C LEU A 10 10.93 -12.07 -4.30
N LEU A 11 10.62 -10.77 -4.25
CA LEU A 11 9.96 -10.09 -5.35
C LEU A 11 10.83 -10.05 -6.61
N ILE A 12 12.13 -9.82 -6.43
CA ILE A 12 13.09 -9.85 -7.55
C ILE A 12 13.10 -11.24 -8.18
N GLU A 13 13.19 -12.29 -7.35
CA GLU A 13 13.22 -13.67 -7.83
C GLU A 13 11.98 -14.03 -8.64
N LYS A 14 10.81 -13.55 -8.20
CA LYS A 14 9.54 -13.81 -8.87
C LYS A 14 9.24 -12.84 -10.01
N LYS A 15 10.04 -11.80 -10.15
CA LYS A 15 9.80 -10.71 -11.11
C LYS A 15 8.46 -10.02 -10.86
N TYR A 16 8.12 -9.83 -9.59
CA TYR A 16 6.90 -9.17 -9.15
C TYR A 16 7.19 -7.74 -8.72
N THR A 17 6.21 -6.88 -8.89
CA THR A 17 6.24 -5.52 -8.37
C THR A 17 5.27 -5.38 -7.21
N VAL A 18 5.53 -4.42 -6.34
CA VAL A 18 4.70 -4.14 -5.16
C VAL A 18 4.36 -2.65 -5.11
N SER A 19 3.15 -2.36 -4.66
CA SER A 19 2.69 -0.99 -4.37
C SER A 19 1.98 -0.98 -3.02
N PHE A 20 2.02 0.17 -2.36
CA PHE A 20 1.36 0.35 -1.06
C PHE A 20 0.39 1.52 -1.11
N ALA A 21 -0.73 1.36 -0.42
CA ALA A 21 -1.62 2.47 -0.10
C ALA A 21 -1.57 2.63 1.42
N GLU A 22 -0.97 3.71 1.88
CA GLU A 22 -0.74 3.93 3.30
C GLU A 22 -1.64 5.04 3.83
N SER A 23 -2.03 4.95 5.10
CA SER A 23 -2.76 5.98 5.80
C SER A 23 -2.00 6.32 7.08
N CYS A 24 -2.23 5.58 8.15
CA CYS A 24 -1.60 5.88 9.44
C CYS A 24 -0.08 5.81 9.44
N THR A 25 0.52 5.05 8.56
CA THR A 25 1.97 4.91 8.45
C THR A 25 2.64 6.06 7.70
N GLY A 26 1.86 6.85 6.96
CA GLY A 26 2.35 8.08 6.33
C GLY A 26 3.49 7.92 5.33
N GLY A 27 3.67 6.73 4.77
CA GLY A 27 4.75 6.44 3.82
C GLY A 27 5.90 5.61 4.40
N LYS A 28 5.80 5.20 5.66
CA LYS A 28 6.88 4.44 6.32
C LYS A 28 7.13 3.07 5.70
N MET A 29 6.08 2.42 5.16
CA MET A 29 6.25 1.14 4.48
C MET A 29 7.08 1.29 3.22
N ALA A 30 6.72 2.25 2.37
CA ALA A 30 7.49 2.53 1.16
C ALA A 30 8.93 2.93 1.50
N ALA A 31 9.12 3.78 2.52
CA ALA A 31 10.44 4.20 2.96
C ALA A 31 11.30 3.02 3.40
N ARG A 32 10.71 2.08 4.11
CA ARG A 32 11.44 0.88 4.57
C ARG A 32 11.89 0.00 3.40
N ILE A 33 11.08 -0.11 2.37
CA ILE A 33 11.44 -0.87 1.18
C ILE A 33 12.55 -0.15 0.39
N VAL A 34 12.45 1.17 0.27
CA VAL A 34 13.44 1.97 -0.48
C VAL A 34 14.84 1.88 0.15
N ASP A 35 14.94 1.62 1.46
CA ASP A 35 16.21 1.46 2.14
C ASP A 35 16.97 0.19 1.71
N VAL A 36 16.28 -0.74 1.06
CA VAL A 36 16.89 -2.00 0.62
C VAL A 36 17.53 -1.80 -0.74
N PRO A 37 18.79 -2.25 -0.96
CA PRO A 37 19.41 -2.22 -2.28
C PRO A 37 18.54 -2.93 -3.31
N ASP A 38 18.49 -2.41 -4.52
CA ASP A 38 17.71 -2.94 -5.64
C ASP A 38 16.19 -2.80 -5.49
N ALA A 39 15.72 -2.05 -4.50
CA ALA A 39 14.28 -1.83 -4.31
C ALA A 39 13.60 -1.25 -5.55
N SER A 40 14.33 -0.48 -6.36
CA SER A 40 13.79 0.11 -7.60
C SER A 40 13.32 -0.94 -8.60
N LYS A 41 13.80 -2.16 -8.48
CA LYS A 41 13.37 -3.25 -9.36
C LYS A 41 11.97 -3.77 -9.02
N VAL A 42 11.49 -3.50 -7.81
CA VAL A 42 10.24 -4.09 -7.32
C VAL A 42 9.20 -3.06 -6.87
N LEU A 43 9.61 -1.90 -6.39
CA LEU A 43 8.68 -0.87 -5.93
C LEU A 43 8.31 0.06 -7.08
N ASN A 44 7.04 0.01 -7.51
CA ASN A 44 6.53 0.87 -8.57
C ASN A 44 6.15 2.25 -8.05
N ALA A 45 5.12 2.26 -7.23
CA ALA A 45 4.56 3.48 -6.67
C ALA A 45 3.85 3.15 -5.38
N SER A 46 3.85 4.09 -4.47
CA SER A 46 3.08 3.99 -3.24
C SER A 46 2.41 5.34 -3.00
N ILE A 47 1.24 5.30 -2.40
CA ILE A 47 0.46 6.50 -2.16
C ILE A 47 0.12 6.60 -0.68
N VAL A 48 0.07 7.83 -0.19
CA VAL A 48 -0.38 8.12 1.17
C VAL A 48 -1.76 8.74 1.06
N THR A 49 -2.78 7.97 1.42
CA THR A 49 -4.18 8.39 1.35
C THR A 49 -4.70 8.61 2.76
N TYR A 50 -4.21 9.66 3.40
CA TYR A 50 -4.52 9.92 4.81
C TYR A 50 -5.98 10.28 5.03
N ALA A 51 -6.52 11.20 4.22
CA ALA A 51 -7.92 11.62 4.29
C ALA A 51 -8.83 10.63 3.57
N ASN A 52 -10.10 10.56 4.00
CA ASN A 52 -11.07 9.69 3.34
C ASN A 52 -11.28 10.05 1.87
N GLU A 53 -11.27 11.33 1.56
CA GLU A 53 -11.38 11.82 0.17
C GLU A 53 -10.25 11.30 -0.71
N ALA A 54 -9.03 11.26 -0.15
CA ALA A 54 -7.86 10.73 -0.85
C ALA A 54 -7.98 9.22 -1.05
N LYS A 55 -8.52 8.50 -0.07
CA LYS A 55 -8.77 7.06 -0.20
C LYS A 55 -9.70 6.76 -1.37
N MET A 56 -10.76 7.56 -1.50
CA MET A 56 -11.71 7.40 -2.60
C MET A 56 -11.10 7.77 -3.95
N LYS A 57 -10.40 8.91 -3.99
CA LYS A 57 -9.88 9.45 -5.23
C LYS A 57 -8.70 8.66 -5.81
N TYR A 58 -7.77 8.28 -4.95
CA TYR A 58 -6.49 7.69 -5.40
C TYR A 58 -6.39 6.19 -5.20
N ALA A 59 -7.16 5.62 -4.29
CA ALA A 59 -7.16 4.19 -4.02
C ALA A 59 -8.48 3.52 -4.35
N ASN A 60 -9.42 4.28 -4.92
CA ASN A 60 -10.71 3.77 -5.35
C ASN A 60 -11.52 3.09 -4.23
N VAL A 61 -11.36 3.57 -3.00
CA VAL A 61 -12.15 3.07 -1.88
C VAL A 61 -13.58 3.60 -2.04
N SER A 62 -14.58 2.73 -1.89
CA SER A 62 -15.97 3.15 -2.08
C SER A 62 -16.45 3.99 -0.91
N LYS A 63 -17.30 4.97 -1.23
CA LYS A 63 -17.95 5.80 -0.22
C LYS A 63 -18.77 4.96 0.75
N ASP A 64 -19.44 3.93 0.24
CA ASP A 64 -20.26 3.03 1.06
C ASP A 64 -19.42 2.25 2.05
N THR A 65 -18.24 1.77 1.66
CA THR A 65 -17.32 1.08 2.56
C THR A 65 -16.88 1.98 3.69
N LEU A 66 -16.50 3.22 3.38
CA LEU A 66 -16.12 4.19 4.41
C LEU A 66 -17.27 4.52 5.34
N LYS A 67 -18.48 4.65 4.81
CA LYS A 67 -19.68 4.94 5.59
C LYS A 67 -20.05 3.79 6.51
N GLN A 68 -19.99 2.56 6.00
CA GLN A 68 -20.45 1.36 6.72
C GLN A 68 -19.41 0.84 7.72
N TYR A 69 -18.14 0.81 7.34
CA TYR A 69 -17.07 0.20 8.13
C TYR A 69 -16.07 1.20 8.69
N GLY A 70 -16.05 2.42 8.19
CA GLY A 70 -15.11 3.45 8.62
C GLY A 70 -13.74 3.31 7.96
N ALA A 71 -12.91 4.33 8.16
CA ALA A 71 -11.55 4.38 7.59
C ALA A 71 -10.63 3.33 8.21
N VAL A 72 -10.83 2.99 9.48
CA VAL A 72 -10.03 2.02 10.20
C VAL A 72 -10.78 0.70 10.21
N SER A 73 -10.64 -0.04 9.11
CA SER A 73 -11.32 -1.32 8.95
C SER A 73 -10.56 -2.18 7.95
N GLU A 74 -10.74 -3.48 8.09
CA GLU A 74 -10.19 -4.44 7.14
C GLU A 74 -10.75 -4.24 5.74
N ASN A 75 -12.03 -3.89 5.65
CA ASN A 75 -12.69 -3.62 4.38
C ASN A 75 -12.04 -2.45 3.64
N THR A 76 -11.79 -1.35 4.34
CA THR A 76 -11.14 -0.18 3.77
C THR A 76 -9.71 -0.49 3.36
N ALA A 77 -8.94 -1.17 4.21
CA ALA A 77 -7.57 -1.55 3.89
C ALA A 77 -7.50 -2.46 2.66
N ARG A 78 -8.43 -3.39 2.53
CA ARG A 78 -8.49 -4.27 1.36
C ARG A 78 -8.76 -3.49 0.08
N GLU A 79 -9.71 -2.57 0.11
CA GLU A 79 -10.02 -1.75 -1.06
C GLU A 79 -8.86 -0.83 -1.41
N MET A 80 -8.14 -0.30 -0.42
CA MET A 80 -6.92 0.48 -0.64
C MET A 80 -5.88 -0.35 -1.39
N ALA A 81 -5.65 -1.59 -0.96
CA ALA A 81 -4.69 -2.48 -1.61
C ALA A 81 -5.10 -2.79 -3.05
N GLU A 82 -6.35 -3.14 -3.26
CA GLU A 82 -6.88 -3.44 -4.59
C GLU A 82 -6.78 -2.23 -5.51
N GLY A 83 -7.14 -1.06 -5.01
CA GLY A 83 -7.10 0.17 -5.79
C GLY A 83 -5.69 0.57 -6.22
N VAL A 84 -4.72 0.49 -5.31
CA VAL A 84 -3.35 0.86 -5.64
C VAL A 84 -2.69 -0.18 -6.56
N ALA A 85 -3.03 -1.45 -6.39
CA ALA A 85 -2.54 -2.50 -7.28
C ALA A 85 -3.02 -2.27 -8.71
N LYS A 86 -4.31 -1.96 -8.86
CA LYS A 86 -4.91 -1.72 -10.16
C LYS A 86 -4.35 -0.46 -10.82
N ALA A 87 -4.21 0.62 -10.05
CA ALA A 87 -3.70 1.89 -10.57
C ALA A 87 -2.27 1.78 -11.08
N ASN A 88 -1.45 0.95 -10.46
CA ASN A 88 -0.04 0.81 -10.79
C ASN A 88 0.32 -0.50 -11.49
N ASN A 89 -0.67 -1.30 -11.79
CA ASN A 89 -0.47 -2.63 -12.37
C ASN A 89 0.54 -3.45 -11.58
N ALA A 90 0.42 -3.41 -10.25
CA ALA A 90 1.32 -4.13 -9.36
C ALA A 90 0.86 -5.58 -9.18
N ASP A 91 1.82 -6.48 -9.03
CA ASP A 91 1.54 -7.89 -8.80
C ASP A 91 1.10 -8.13 -7.35
N VAL A 92 1.66 -7.34 -6.44
CA VAL A 92 1.39 -7.44 -5.01
C VAL A 92 1.11 -6.05 -4.47
N ALA A 93 0.20 -5.94 -3.54
CA ALA A 93 -0.11 -4.67 -2.91
C ALA A 93 -0.52 -4.86 -1.46
N ALA A 94 -0.34 -3.81 -0.67
CA ALA A 94 -0.82 -3.79 0.71
C ALA A 94 -1.50 -2.45 0.98
N GLY A 95 -2.59 -2.52 1.73
CA GLY A 95 -3.28 -1.34 2.23
C GLY A 95 -3.12 -1.28 3.75
N ILE A 96 -2.70 -0.15 4.27
CA ILE A 96 -2.45 0.03 5.70
C ILE A 96 -3.32 1.15 6.23
N SER A 97 -4.19 0.81 7.17
CA SER A 97 -5.06 1.75 7.83
C SER A 97 -5.03 1.52 9.35
N GLY A 98 -5.27 2.56 10.11
CA GLY A 98 -5.25 2.47 11.57
C GLY A 98 -5.32 3.85 12.21
N ILE A 99 -5.14 3.87 13.52
CA ILE A 99 -5.12 5.09 14.32
C ILE A 99 -3.66 5.40 14.66
N ALA A 100 -3.18 6.57 14.25
CA ALA A 100 -1.78 6.94 14.43
C ALA A 100 -1.54 7.98 15.53
N GLY A 101 -2.60 8.62 15.98
CA GLY A 101 -2.37 9.68 16.96
C GLY A 101 -3.54 10.05 17.82
#